data_49f4bd9650f73fabd43b47aed8dd2e55
#
_entry.id   49f4bd9650f73fabd43b47aed8dd2e55
#
_cell.length_a   1.000
_cell.length_b   1.000
_cell.length_c   1.000
_cell.angle_alpha   90.00
_cell.angle_beta   90.00
_cell.angle_gamma   90.00
#
_symmetry.space_group_name_H-M   'P 1'
#
loop_
_entity.id
_entity.type
_entity.pdbx_description
1 polymer ?
#
loop_
_entity_poly.entity_id
_entity_poly.type
_entity_poly.pdbx_seq_one_letter_code
_entity_poly.pdbx_strand_id
1 'polypeptide(L)'
;MVCLLLSCSQKPEQLQRLHVNGTALVNEAGDTVQFKGMSFGWNVLWPRFYNAGAVKHVVEDWGAEIVRAAVGVELRAPEAQAKCYIDDPDFGKESACAIVDAAIANGVYVLVDWHAHGLHTAEAVEFFTYMATKYKGVPNVIYEIWNEPSYKDHVNQIDYTWAEIKEYSETVIKAIRAIEKDAVIIVGTPRWSQNVDDAANDPIEGYDNLMYTLHFYAGTHKEWLRDKGDYAMSKGLALFVTECGGMNADGQGPIDEESTEAWVKWMNDNKISYLFWSISDKEETCSMLLPSARSEGPWAEEDLRPWGKFVKEQL
;
A
#
# COMPACT_ATOMS: atom_id res chain seq x y z
N MET A 1 12.05 -23.74 -46.84
CA MET A 1 11.55 -22.38 -46.55
C MET A 1 11.35 -22.30 -45.05
N VAL A 2 12.33 -21.75 -44.33
CA VAL A 2 12.29 -21.65 -42.86
C VAL A 2 11.67 -20.28 -42.52
N CYS A 3 10.45 -20.30 -41.98
CA CYS A 3 9.85 -19.07 -41.43
C CYS A 3 10.54 -18.74 -40.10
N LEU A 4 11.39 -17.73 -40.10
CA LEU A 4 11.86 -17.07 -38.91
C LEU A 4 10.68 -16.28 -38.30
N LEU A 5 10.11 -16.77 -37.20
CA LEU A 5 9.23 -15.99 -36.35
C LEU A 5 10.11 -14.95 -35.62
N LEU A 6 10.13 -13.74 -36.11
CA LEU A 6 10.63 -12.58 -35.37
C LEU A 6 9.69 -12.35 -34.17
N SER A 7 10.12 -12.80 -32.98
CA SER A 7 9.53 -12.36 -31.72
C SER A 7 9.82 -10.88 -31.59
N CYS A 8 8.83 -10.06 -31.90
CA CYS A 8 8.86 -8.64 -31.59
C CYS A 8 8.69 -8.54 -30.06
N SER A 9 9.77 -8.39 -29.31
CA SER A 9 9.70 -7.96 -27.93
C SER A 9 9.15 -6.52 -27.95
N GLN A 10 7.85 -6.36 -27.72
CA GLN A 10 7.30 -5.05 -27.43
C GLN A 10 8.03 -4.56 -26.17
N LYS A 11 8.63 -3.36 -26.27
CA LYS A 11 9.07 -2.65 -25.06
C LYS A 11 7.87 -2.56 -24.13
N PRO A 12 8.02 -2.80 -22.82
CA PRO A 12 6.93 -2.57 -21.89
C PRO A 12 6.39 -1.17 -22.13
N GLU A 13 5.07 -1.06 -22.27
CA GLU A 13 4.39 0.22 -22.45
C GLU A 13 4.81 1.11 -21.27
N GLN A 14 5.32 2.30 -21.56
CA GLN A 14 5.80 3.19 -20.50
C GLN A 14 4.60 3.56 -19.62
N LEU A 15 4.65 3.27 -18.33
CA LEU A 15 3.57 3.60 -17.41
C LEU A 15 3.28 5.10 -17.45
N GLN A 16 1.99 5.41 -17.47
CA GLN A 16 1.49 6.78 -17.48
C GLN A 16 1.48 7.35 -16.06
N ARG A 17 1.65 8.66 -15.95
CA ARG A 17 1.45 9.33 -14.67
C ARG A 17 -0.03 9.28 -14.28
N LEU A 18 -0.29 9.01 -13.01
CA LEU A 18 -1.64 8.97 -12.47
C LEU A 18 -2.06 10.33 -11.93
N HIS A 19 -3.36 10.59 -12.00
CA HIS A 19 -3.99 11.79 -11.47
C HIS A 19 -5.26 11.43 -10.72
N VAL A 20 -5.70 12.31 -9.83
CA VAL A 20 -6.99 12.19 -9.14
C VAL A 20 -7.98 13.16 -9.77
N ASN A 21 -9.12 12.63 -10.22
CA ASN A 21 -10.22 13.43 -10.77
C ASN A 21 -11.53 13.09 -10.04
N GLY A 22 -11.99 14.00 -9.18
CA GLY A 22 -13.09 13.73 -8.27
C GLY A 22 -12.74 12.58 -7.33
N THR A 23 -13.50 11.51 -7.34
CA THR A 23 -13.25 10.30 -6.54
C THR A 23 -12.44 9.23 -7.27
N ALA A 24 -12.08 9.46 -8.54
CA ALA A 24 -11.45 8.47 -9.40
C ALA A 24 -9.94 8.69 -9.53
N LEU A 25 -9.19 7.59 -9.53
CA LEU A 25 -7.82 7.55 -10.03
C LEU A 25 -7.88 7.44 -11.57
N VAL A 26 -7.17 8.31 -12.28
CA VAL A 26 -7.20 8.35 -13.74
C VAL A 26 -5.78 8.34 -14.33
N ASN A 27 -5.65 7.85 -15.56
CA ASN A 27 -4.42 7.93 -16.34
C ASN A 27 -4.29 9.30 -17.07
N GLU A 28 -3.22 9.51 -17.82
CA GLU A 28 -2.98 10.76 -18.58
C GLU A 28 -4.04 11.03 -19.66
N ALA A 29 -4.76 10.00 -20.13
CA ALA A 29 -5.86 10.15 -21.07
C ALA A 29 -7.18 10.57 -20.38
N GLY A 30 -7.24 10.53 -19.05
CA GLY A 30 -8.43 10.79 -18.26
C GLY A 30 -9.32 9.56 -18.04
N ASP A 31 -8.87 8.38 -18.46
CA ASP A 31 -9.61 7.13 -18.22
C ASP A 31 -9.46 6.72 -16.76
N THR A 32 -10.57 6.30 -16.14
CA THR A 32 -10.55 5.72 -14.79
C THR A 32 -9.79 4.41 -14.79
N VAL A 33 -8.83 4.28 -13.87
CA VAL A 33 -8.03 3.09 -13.67
C VAL A 33 -8.24 2.51 -12.28
N GLN A 34 -8.08 1.20 -12.16
CA GLN A 34 -8.09 0.46 -10.90
C GLN A 34 -6.94 -0.52 -10.92
N PHE A 35 -6.13 -0.53 -9.88
CA PHE A 35 -5.01 -1.45 -9.72
C PHE A 35 -5.25 -2.41 -8.58
N LYS A 36 -4.84 -3.66 -8.79
CA LYS A 36 -4.89 -4.73 -7.82
C LYS A 36 -3.49 -5.23 -7.53
N GLY A 37 -3.20 -5.52 -6.29
CA GLY A 37 -1.88 -6.01 -5.94
C GLY A 37 -1.76 -6.44 -4.50
N MET A 38 -0.54 -6.40 -3.98
CA MET A 38 -0.26 -6.83 -2.63
C MET A 38 0.81 -6.00 -1.95
N SER A 39 0.74 -5.97 -0.63
CA SER A 39 1.76 -5.38 0.23
C SER A 39 2.84 -6.42 0.55
N PHE A 40 4.09 -6.00 0.50
CA PHE A 40 5.12 -6.66 1.28
C PHE A 40 4.86 -6.39 2.76
N GLY A 41 5.09 -7.39 3.61
CA GLY A 41 5.02 -7.20 5.05
C GLY A 41 6.10 -6.24 5.55
N TRP A 42 6.04 -5.83 6.81
CA TRP A 42 7.00 -4.89 7.41
C TRP A 42 8.45 -5.27 7.08
N ASN A 43 9.21 -4.36 6.46
CA ASN A 43 10.60 -4.62 6.09
C ASN A 43 11.50 -5.01 7.29
N VAL A 44 11.14 -4.60 8.50
CA VAL A 44 11.86 -4.95 9.75
C VAL A 44 11.61 -6.39 10.21
N LEU A 45 10.45 -6.96 9.88
CA LEU A 45 10.10 -8.34 10.22
C LEU A 45 10.46 -9.33 9.09
N TRP A 46 10.28 -8.90 7.84
CA TRP A 46 10.51 -9.76 6.67
C TRP A 46 11.43 -9.14 5.63
N PRO A 47 12.66 -8.68 6.03
CA PRO A 47 13.58 -8.04 5.10
C PRO A 47 13.98 -8.95 3.95
N ARG A 48 13.91 -10.26 4.15
CA ARG A 48 14.28 -11.27 3.16
C ARG A 48 13.45 -11.21 1.87
N PHE A 49 12.24 -10.66 1.93
CA PHE A 49 11.36 -10.53 0.76
C PHE A 49 11.53 -9.18 0.03
N TYR A 50 12.29 -8.24 0.58
CA TYR A 50 12.55 -6.94 -0.06
C TYR A 50 13.62 -7.05 -1.14
N ASN A 51 13.30 -7.74 -2.23
CA ASN A 51 14.23 -7.99 -3.33
C ASN A 51 13.52 -8.07 -4.69
N ALA A 52 14.31 -7.92 -5.77
CA ALA A 52 13.80 -7.88 -7.13
C ALA A 52 13.13 -9.20 -7.58
N GLY A 53 13.59 -10.34 -7.08
CA GLY A 53 13.02 -11.65 -7.43
C GLY A 53 11.61 -11.82 -6.89
N ALA A 54 11.36 -11.40 -5.65
CA ALA A 54 10.03 -11.44 -5.04
C ALA A 54 9.04 -10.54 -5.79
N VAL A 55 9.42 -9.29 -6.10
CA VAL A 55 8.57 -8.38 -6.90
C VAL A 55 8.30 -8.96 -8.28
N LYS A 56 9.33 -9.43 -8.98
CA LYS A 56 9.16 -10.05 -10.28
C LYS A 56 8.16 -11.20 -10.24
N HIS A 57 8.26 -12.08 -9.25
CA HIS A 57 7.38 -13.24 -9.14
C HIS A 57 5.90 -12.83 -8.92
N VAL A 58 5.62 -11.89 -8.03
CA VAL A 58 4.22 -11.45 -7.80
C VAL A 58 3.65 -10.72 -9.02
N VAL A 59 4.48 -10.07 -9.83
CA VAL A 59 4.03 -9.43 -11.07
C VAL A 59 3.79 -10.46 -12.17
N GLU A 60 4.75 -11.32 -12.46
CA GLU A 60 4.69 -12.24 -13.59
C GLU A 60 3.79 -13.46 -13.36
N ASP A 61 3.72 -13.98 -12.12
CA ASP A 61 3.02 -15.22 -11.80
C ASP A 61 1.67 -15.00 -11.08
N TRP A 62 1.54 -13.91 -10.29
CA TRP A 62 0.29 -13.60 -9.59
C TRP A 62 -0.50 -12.48 -10.27
N GLY A 63 0.08 -11.74 -11.20
CA GLY A 63 -0.62 -10.70 -11.95
C GLY A 63 -0.73 -9.36 -11.21
N ALA A 64 0.12 -9.10 -10.21
CA ALA A 64 0.10 -7.84 -9.48
C ALA A 64 0.40 -6.64 -10.42
N GLU A 65 -0.47 -5.65 -10.43
CA GLU A 65 -0.33 -4.40 -11.19
C GLU A 65 0.32 -3.30 -10.36
N ILE A 66 0.31 -3.46 -9.04
CA ILE A 66 0.88 -2.56 -8.04
C ILE A 66 1.41 -3.36 -6.85
N VAL A 67 2.51 -2.91 -6.26
CA VAL A 67 3.07 -3.46 -5.02
C VAL A 67 3.25 -2.36 -3.98
N ARG A 68 3.25 -2.71 -2.70
CA ARG A 68 3.43 -1.78 -1.59
C ARG A 68 4.66 -2.16 -0.77
N ALA A 69 5.53 -1.18 -0.52
CA ALA A 69 6.70 -1.30 0.34
C ALA A 69 6.38 -0.73 1.73
N ALA A 70 6.10 -1.59 2.69
CA ALA A 70 5.76 -1.22 4.07
C ALA A 70 7.04 -0.97 4.89
N VAL A 71 7.49 0.29 4.96
CA VAL A 71 8.71 0.69 5.67
C VAL A 71 8.41 0.92 7.16
N GLY A 72 8.78 -0.04 8.00
CA GLY A 72 8.53 0.00 9.44
C GLY A 72 9.29 1.11 10.15
N VAL A 73 8.57 1.99 10.84
CA VAL A 73 9.12 3.24 11.38
C VAL A 73 9.59 3.10 12.82
N GLU A 74 8.74 2.57 13.73
CA GLU A 74 9.00 2.53 15.16
C GLU A 74 9.00 1.12 15.77
N LEU A 75 8.76 0.08 14.96
CA LEU A 75 8.62 -1.28 15.48
C LEU A 75 9.94 -1.82 16.04
N ARG A 76 9.96 -2.10 17.34
CA ARG A 76 11.05 -2.74 18.07
C ARG A 76 10.55 -4.03 18.73
N ALA A 77 10.19 -5.01 17.91
CA ALA A 77 9.71 -6.29 18.37
C ALA A 77 10.87 -7.29 18.57
N PRO A 78 10.77 -8.24 19.52
CA PRO A 78 11.81 -9.27 19.70
C PRO A 78 12.05 -10.12 18.44
N GLU A 79 11.03 -10.30 17.61
CA GLU A 79 11.07 -11.03 16.33
C GLU A 79 11.60 -10.21 15.16
N ALA A 80 11.87 -8.91 15.34
CA ALA A 80 12.41 -8.07 14.29
C ALA A 80 13.78 -8.56 13.82
N GLN A 81 13.93 -8.73 12.51
CA GLN A 81 15.16 -9.19 11.87
C GLN A 81 16.07 -8.03 11.45
N ALA A 82 15.54 -6.80 11.45
CA ALA A 82 16.24 -5.57 11.16
C ALA A 82 15.75 -4.44 12.06
N LYS A 83 16.50 -3.32 12.06
CA LYS A 83 16.12 -2.14 12.81
C LYS A 83 15.04 -1.35 12.08
N CYS A 84 14.15 -0.70 12.85
CA CYS A 84 13.15 0.21 12.30
C CYS A 84 13.82 1.51 11.79
N TYR A 85 13.05 2.30 11.01
CA TYR A 85 13.58 3.51 10.37
C TYR A 85 14.20 4.51 11.36
N ILE A 86 13.60 4.70 12.54
CA ILE A 86 14.13 5.61 13.57
C ILE A 86 15.53 5.19 14.03
N ASP A 87 15.81 3.89 14.11
CA ASP A 87 17.07 3.35 14.58
C ASP A 87 18.10 3.13 13.44
N ASP A 88 17.62 3.00 12.20
CA ASP A 88 18.44 2.79 11.00
C ASP A 88 17.72 3.34 9.74
N PRO A 89 17.80 4.66 9.52
CA PRO A 89 17.15 5.30 8.36
C PRO A 89 17.67 4.80 7.01
N ASP A 90 18.94 4.41 6.93
CA ASP A 90 19.56 3.95 5.69
C ASP A 90 18.97 2.60 5.28
N PHE A 91 18.81 1.66 6.20
CA PHE A 91 18.11 0.39 5.95
C PHE A 91 16.66 0.59 5.47
N GLY A 92 15.92 1.52 6.08
CA GLY A 92 14.56 1.85 5.66
C GLY A 92 14.50 2.39 4.23
N LYS A 93 15.40 3.31 3.87
CA LYS A 93 15.53 3.84 2.51
C LYS A 93 15.95 2.77 1.50
N GLU A 94 16.93 1.94 1.84
CA GLU A 94 17.41 0.84 0.97
C GLU A 94 16.28 -0.18 0.70
N SER A 95 15.52 -0.54 1.73
CA SER A 95 14.35 -1.44 1.60
C SER A 95 13.31 -0.87 0.65
N ALA A 96 12.91 0.39 0.83
CA ALA A 96 11.96 1.06 -0.06
C ALA A 96 12.48 1.07 -1.50
N CYS A 97 13.74 1.46 -1.69
CA CYS A 97 14.38 1.51 -3.00
C CYS A 97 14.42 0.15 -3.69
N ALA A 98 14.67 -0.94 -2.96
CA ALA A 98 14.71 -2.28 -3.55
C ALA A 98 13.37 -2.67 -4.20
N ILE A 99 12.25 -2.33 -3.54
CA ILE A 99 10.91 -2.59 -4.10
C ILE A 99 10.59 -1.61 -5.24
N VAL A 100 10.91 -0.32 -5.09
CA VAL A 100 10.65 0.70 -6.13
C VAL A 100 11.43 0.38 -7.41
N ASP A 101 12.74 0.13 -7.30
CA ASP A 101 13.58 -0.18 -8.45
C ASP A 101 13.11 -1.47 -9.16
N ALA A 102 12.67 -2.47 -8.39
CA ALA A 102 12.11 -3.71 -8.94
C ALA A 102 10.75 -3.48 -9.62
N ALA A 103 9.86 -2.67 -9.05
CA ALA A 103 8.56 -2.33 -9.67
C ALA A 103 8.76 -1.57 -10.98
N ILE A 104 9.68 -0.61 -11.03
CA ILE A 104 10.07 0.10 -12.26
C ILE A 104 10.56 -0.88 -13.32
N ALA A 105 11.45 -1.81 -12.94
CA ALA A 105 12.02 -2.81 -13.85
C ALA A 105 10.97 -3.77 -14.42
N ASN A 106 9.90 -4.05 -13.66
CA ASN A 106 8.79 -4.91 -14.07
C ASN A 106 7.59 -4.16 -14.66
N GLY A 107 7.65 -2.83 -14.78
CA GLY A 107 6.60 -2.03 -15.42
C GLY A 107 5.29 -2.00 -14.65
N VAL A 108 5.35 -1.97 -13.31
CA VAL A 108 4.17 -1.85 -12.43
C VAL A 108 4.29 -0.63 -11.51
N TYR A 109 3.15 -0.23 -10.94
CA TYR A 109 3.13 0.84 -9.94
C TYR A 109 3.67 0.37 -8.59
N VAL A 110 4.13 1.31 -7.79
CA VAL A 110 4.63 1.04 -6.44
C VAL A 110 4.13 2.10 -5.46
N LEU A 111 3.64 1.64 -4.33
CA LEU A 111 3.23 2.46 -3.22
C LEU A 111 4.33 2.38 -2.15
N VAL A 112 4.92 3.55 -1.84
CA VAL A 112 5.93 3.69 -0.78
C VAL A 112 5.21 4.14 0.48
N ASP A 113 5.17 3.26 1.46
CA ASP A 113 4.39 3.43 2.67
C ASP A 113 5.28 3.72 3.89
N TRP A 114 4.96 4.83 4.55
CA TRP A 114 5.44 5.16 5.89
C TRP A 114 4.65 4.35 6.90
N HIS A 115 5.12 3.12 7.15
CA HIS A 115 4.40 2.12 7.93
C HIS A 115 4.56 2.38 9.43
N ALA A 116 3.82 3.37 9.90
CA ALA A 116 3.80 3.87 11.27
C ALA A 116 2.39 3.83 11.86
N HIS A 117 2.32 3.72 13.19
CA HIS A 117 1.11 3.97 13.98
C HIS A 117 1.21 5.27 14.78
N GLY A 118 2.44 5.67 15.12
CA GLY A 118 2.75 6.89 15.85
C GLY A 118 3.10 8.08 14.95
N LEU A 119 3.15 9.25 15.55
CA LEU A 119 3.48 10.51 14.88
C LEU A 119 5.00 10.71 14.83
N HIS A 120 5.56 10.74 13.64
CA HIS A 120 7.01 10.90 13.36
C HIS A 120 7.23 11.90 12.23
N THR A 121 6.80 13.15 12.42
CA THR A 121 6.75 14.17 11.35
C THR A 121 8.11 14.49 10.76
N ALA A 122 9.14 14.67 11.59
CA ALA A 122 10.47 15.06 11.12
C ALA A 122 11.12 13.96 10.28
N GLU A 123 11.01 12.73 10.74
CA GLU A 123 11.55 11.54 10.08
C GLU A 123 10.78 11.24 8.78
N ALA A 124 9.47 11.42 8.76
CA ALA A 124 8.65 11.28 7.56
C ALA A 124 9.02 12.33 6.49
N VAL A 125 9.22 13.59 6.88
CA VAL A 125 9.69 14.65 5.97
C VAL A 125 11.06 14.30 5.40
N GLU A 126 11.99 13.79 6.20
CA GLU A 126 13.30 13.35 5.74
C GLU A 126 13.18 12.21 4.73
N PHE A 127 12.43 11.16 5.08
CA PHE A 127 12.22 9.98 4.23
C PHE A 127 11.60 10.34 2.89
N PHE A 128 10.48 11.06 2.90
CA PHE A 128 9.78 11.41 1.66
C PHE A 128 10.54 12.45 0.82
N THR A 129 11.32 13.33 1.44
CA THR A 129 12.24 14.22 0.71
C THR A 129 13.29 13.39 -0.05
N TYR A 130 13.86 12.37 0.59
CA TYR A 130 14.80 11.45 -0.06
C TYR A 130 14.13 10.70 -1.21
N MET A 131 12.98 10.06 -0.96
CA MET A 131 12.28 9.26 -1.98
C MET A 131 11.82 10.10 -3.16
N ALA A 132 11.22 11.27 -2.91
CA ALA A 132 10.78 12.19 -3.97
C ALA A 132 11.95 12.74 -4.79
N THR A 133 13.11 12.97 -4.16
CA THR A 133 14.32 13.43 -4.87
C THR A 133 14.87 12.32 -5.76
N LYS A 134 15.00 11.10 -5.22
CA LYS A 134 15.57 9.96 -5.95
C LYS A 134 14.71 9.55 -7.13
N TYR A 135 13.40 9.56 -6.98
CA TYR A 135 12.45 9.11 -8.01
C TYR A 135 11.69 10.25 -8.69
N LYS A 136 12.27 11.45 -8.68
CA LYS A 136 11.67 12.61 -9.33
C LYS A 136 11.32 12.33 -10.80
N GLY A 137 10.06 12.58 -11.16
CA GLY A 137 9.57 12.40 -12.52
C GLY A 137 9.27 10.95 -12.92
N VAL A 138 9.48 9.97 -12.02
CA VAL A 138 9.14 8.57 -12.26
C VAL A 138 7.63 8.36 -12.05
N PRO A 139 6.87 7.93 -13.08
CA PRO A 139 5.40 7.85 -13.01
C PRO A 139 4.89 6.72 -12.13
N ASN A 140 5.74 5.73 -11.84
CA ASN A 140 5.38 4.52 -11.10
C ASN A 140 5.10 4.75 -9.60
N VAL A 141 5.61 5.84 -9.00
CA VAL A 141 5.71 5.99 -7.55
C VAL A 141 4.53 6.74 -6.97
N ILE A 142 3.85 6.12 -6.03
CA ILE A 142 2.78 6.68 -5.20
C ILE A 142 3.29 6.73 -3.76
N TYR A 143 2.97 7.78 -3.01
CA TYR A 143 3.42 7.95 -1.62
C TYR A 143 2.25 7.81 -0.65
N GLU A 144 2.33 6.83 0.26
CA GLU A 144 1.42 6.71 1.40
C GLU A 144 2.11 7.27 2.64
N ILE A 145 1.64 8.42 3.09
CA ILE A 145 2.40 9.23 4.05
C ILE A 145 2.18 8.85 5.51
N TRP A 146 1.21 8.01 5.82
CA TRP A 146 1.01 7.40 7.14
C TRP A 146 0.08 6.19 7.02
N ASN A 147 0.60 5.01 7.32
CA ASN A 147 -0.13 3.74 7.23
C ASN A 147 -1.43 3.73 8.07
N GLU A 148 -1.28 3.79 9.39
CA GLU A 148 -2.40 3.62 10.32
C GLU A 148 -2.28 4.53 11.54
N PRO A 149 -2.69 5.81 11.43
CA PRO A 149 -2.83 6.65 12.63
C PRO A 149 -3.72 5.98 13.67
N SER A 150 -3.14 5.59 14.82
CA SER A 150 -3.83 4.85 15.86
C SER A 150 -3.86 5.61 17.18
N TYR A 151 -3.46 4.99 18.30
CA TYR A 151 -3.42 5.65 19.59
C TYR A 151 -2.18 6.52 19.75
N LYS A 152 -2.36 7.81 20.10
CA LYS A 152 -1.29 8.67 20.63
C LYS A 152 -0.96 8.36 22.09
N ASP A 153 -1.90 7.75 22.80
CA ASP A 153 -1.72 7.22 24.16
C ASP A 153 -2.32 5.81 24.21
N HIS A 154 -1.47 4.81 24.17
CA HIS A 154 -1.86 3.40 24.20
C HIS A 154 -2.42 2.97 25.56
N VAL A 155 -2.01 3.63 26.66
CA VAL A 155 -2.47 3.29 28.01
C VAL A 155 -3.92 3.73 28.22
N ASN A 156 -4.23 4.95 27.79
CA ASN A 156 -5.57 5.52 27.92
C ASN A 156 -6.43 5.34 26.67
N GLN A 157 -5.91 4.70 25.62
CA GLN A 157 -6.58 4.46 24.32
C GLN A 157 -7.10 5.77 23.70
N ILE A 158 -6.25 6.81 23.68
CA ILE A 158 -6.58 8.09 23.06
C ILE A 158 -6.08 8.09 21.64
N ASP A 159 -7.01 8.16 20.69
CA ASP A 159 -6.71 8.23 19.25
C ASP A 159 -6.08 9.58 18.86
N TYR A 160 -5.33 9.58 17.75
CA TYR A 160 -5.04 10.82 17.01
C TYR A 160 -6.35 11.37 16.42
N THR A 161 -6.56 12.66 16.59
CA THR A 161 -7.68 13.36 15.95
C THR A 161 -7.38 13.61 14.47
N TRP A 162 -8.43 13.77 13.65
CA TRP A 162 -8.24 14.17 12.26
C TRP A 162 -7.45 15.46 12.11
N ALA A 163 -7.66 16.45 12.98
CA ALA A 163 -6.91 17.70 12.95
C ALA A 163 -5.39 17.51 13.13
N GLU A 164 -4.96 16.61 14.04
CA GLU A 164 -3.54 16.28 14.24
C GLU A 164 -2.96 15.55 13.02
N ILE A 165 -3.73 14.62 12.43
CA ILE A 165 -3.34 13.89 11.22
C ILE A 165 -3.24 14.84 10.02
N LYS A 166 -4.18 15.76 9.89
CA LYS A 166 -4.21 16.76 8.82
C LYS A 166 -2.99 17.70 8.88
N GLU A 167 -2.63 18.21 10.06
CA GLU A 167 -1.44 19.05 10.27
C GLU A 167 -0.14 18.31 9.89
N TYR A 168 -0.01 17.06 10.33
CA TYR A 168 1.09 16.17 9.92
C TYR A 168 1.12 16.02 8.40
N SER A 169 -0.02 15.66 7.82
CA SER A 169 -0.15 15.35 6.39
C SER A 169 0.19 16.56 5.53
N GLU A 170 -0.31 17.75 5.86
CA GLU A 170 0.02 18.99 5.15
C GLU A 170 1.52 19.29 5.19
N THR A 171 2.18 18.99 6.31
CA THR A 171 3.64 19.18 6.45
C THR A 171 4.40 18.24 5.52
N VAL A 172 4.05 16.95 5.47
CA VAL A 172 4.71 15.96 4.61
C VAL A 172 4.39 16.20 3.13
N ILE A 173 3.12 16.48 2.81
CA ILE A 173 2.68 16.83 1.44
C ILE A 173 3.49 18.00 0.91
N LYS A 174 3.65 19.06 1.70
CA LYS A 174 4.44 20.25 1.32
C LYS A 174 5.88 19.89 0.98
N ALA A 175 6.51 18.99 1.74
CA ALA A 175 7.87 18.52 1.48
C ALA A 175 7.95 17.75 0.16
N ILE A 176 7.03 16.82 -0.10
CA ILE A 176 6.96 16.07 -1.36
C ILE A 176 6.72 17.02 -2.53
N ARG A 177 5.74 17.95 -2.43
CA ARG A 177 5.34 18.91 -3.49
C ARG A 177 6.44 19.90 -3.85
N ALA A 178 7.37 20.19 -2.94
CA ALA A 178 8.55 21.00 -3.25
C ALA A 178 9.48 20.33 -4.30
N ILE A 179 9.39 19.02 -4.48
CA ILE A 179 10.26 18.23 -5.34
C ILE A 179 9.47 17.60 -6.50
N GLU A 180 8.39 16.89 -6.18
CA GLU A 180 7.52 16.17 -7.10
C GLU A 180 6.09 16.75 -7.01
N LYS A 181 5.69 17.50 -8.05
CA LYS A 181 4.47 18.30 -8.01
C LYS A 181 3.20 17.47 -8.24
N ASP A 182 3.31 16.41 -9.05
CA ASP A 182 2.16 15.74 -9.63
C ASP A 182 1.96 14.29 -9.11
N ALA A 183 2.85 13.79 -8.24
CA ALA A 183 2.71 12.45 -7.69
C ALA A 183 1.39 12.30 -6.91
N VAL A 184 0.77 11.13 -7.00
CA VAL A 184 -0.35 10.76 -6.14
C VAL A 184 0.18 10.56 -4.72
N ILE A 185 -0.47 11.20 -3.76
CA ILE A 185 -0.18 11.07 -2.33
C ILE A 185 -1.42 10.51 -1.63
N ILE A 186 -1.23 9.47 -0.83
CA ILE A 186 -2.28 8.82 -0.05
C ILE A 186 -2.11 9.19 1.41
N VAL A 187 -3.18 9.69 2.00
CA VAL A 187 -3.23 10.21 3.38
C VAL A 187 -3.85 9.16 4.28
N GLY A 188 -3.20 8.84 5.39
CA GLY A 188 -3.77 8.00 6.45
C GLY A 188 -4.96 8.67 7.13
N THR A 189 -5.92 7.88 7.60
CA THR A 189 -7.10 8.39 8.30
C THR A 189 -7.16 7.88 9.75
N PRO A 190 -7.95 8.49 10.67
CA PRO A 190 -7.97 8.08 12.06
C PRO A 190 -8.39 6.63 12.26
N ARG A 191 -8.03 6.05 13.42
CA ARG A 191 -8.42 4.71 13.85
C ARG A 191 -8.02 3.61 12.87
N TRP A 192 -6.69 3.47 12.67
CA TRP A 192 -6.13 2.47 11.76
C TRP A 192 -6.66 2.62 10.33
N SER A 193 -6.71 3.86 9.85
CA SER A 193 -7.18 4.20 8.50
C SER A 193 -8.60 3.70 8.20
N GLN A 194 -9.51 3.80 9.20
CA GLN A 194 -10.92 3.40 9.07
C GLN A 194 -11.89 4.59 9.03
N ASN A 195 -11.52 5.73 9.62
CA ASN A 195 -12.40 6.88 9.74
C ASN A 195 -12.23 7.85 8.56
N VAL A 196 -12.47 7.39 7.35
CA VAL A 196 -12.47 8.24 6.13
C VAL A 196 -13.57 9.29 6.14
N ASP A 197 -14.63 9.06 6.91
CA ASP A 197 -15.73 10.00 7.14
C ASP A 197 -15.27 11.27 7.88
N ASP A 198 -14.32 11.17 8.81
CA ASP A 198 -13.73 12.34 9.48
C ASP A 198 -12.97 13.21 8.46
N ALA A 199 -12.15 12.59 7.58
CA ALA A 199 -11.44 13.28 6.53
C ALA A 199 -12.39 13.90 5.48
N ALA A 200 -13.50 13.23 5.17
CA ALA A 200 -14.48 13.71 4.21
C ALA A 200 -15.25 14.94 4.70
N ASN A 201 -15.37 15.13 6.02
CA ASN A 201 -16.02 16.28 6.62
C ASN A 201 -15.12 17.53 6.67
N ASP A 202 -13.80 17.37 6.59
CA ASP A 202 -12.80 18.45 6.61
C ASP A 202 -11.57 18.05 5.77
N PRO A 203 -11.68 17.89 4.44
CA PRO A 203 -10.60 17.41 3.60
C PRO A 203 -9.39 18.38 3.59
N ILE A 204 -8.22 17.84 3.21
CA ILE A 204 -7.04 18.66 2.95
C ILE A 204 -7.27 19.44 1.66
N GLU A 205 -7.13 20.75 1.73
CA GLU A 205 -7.34 21.67 0.62
C GLU A 205 -6.04 22.26 0.07
N GLY A 206 -6.07 22.76 -1.16
CA GLY A 206 -4.95 23.48 -1.78
C GLY A 206 -3.87 22.57 -2.40
N TYR A 207 -4.11 21.27 -2.47
CA TYR A 207 -3.25 20.30 -3.13
C TYR A 207 -4.06 19.39 -4.06
N ASP A 208 -3.52 19.13 -5.24
CA ASP A 208 -4.07 18.17 -6.18
C ASP A 208 -3.49 16.76 -5.95
N ASN A 209 -4.11 15.75 -6.55
CA ASN A 209 -3.66 14.36 -6.54
C ASN A 209 -3.52 13.76 -5.12
N LEU A 210 -4.49 14.06 -4.26
CA LEU A 210 -4.62 13.42 -2.94
C LEU A 210 -5.67 12.31 -2.99
N MET A 211 -5.36 11.20 -2.35
CA MET A 211 -6.30 10.12 -2.01
C MET A 211 -6.21 9.85 -0.52
N TYR A 212 -7.20 9.11 0.00
CA TYR A 212 -7.27 8.77 1.42
C TYR A 212 -7.38 7.26 1.57
N THR A 213 -6.59 6.70 2.49
CA THR A 213 -6.62 5.26 2.66
C THR A 213 -7.75 4.81 3.55
N LEU A 214 -8.35 3.68 3.16
CA LEU A 214 -9.30 2.90 3.95
C LEU A 214 -8.73 1.49 4.12
N HIS A 215 -8.48 1.08 5.38
CA HIS A 215 -8.03 -0.28 5.70
C HIS A 215 -9.18 -1.12 6.23
N PHE A 216 -9.22 -2.38 5.82
CA PHE A 216 -10.18 -3.33 6.36
C PHE A 216 -9.61 -4.75 6.48
N TYR A 217 -10.18 -5.49 7.41
CA TYR A 217 -10.01 -6.94 7.54
C TYR A 217 -11.41 -7.56 7.56
N ALA A 218 -11.77 -8.33 6.54
CA ALA A 218 -13.13 -8.74 6.26
C ALA A 218 -13.76 -9.63 7.34
N GLY A 219 -12.96 -10.32 8.16
CA GLY A 219 -13.44 -11.03 9.34
C GLY A 219 -14.05 -10.10 10.39
N THR A 220 -13.52 -8.88 10.53
CA THR A 220 -13.95 -7.89 11.53
C THR A 220 -14.81 -6.78 10.93
N HIS A 221 -14.41 -6.23 9.78
CA HIS A 221 -14.99 -5.04 9.17
C HIS A 221 -16.00 -5.44 8.11
N LYS A 222 -17.24 -4.96 8.27
CA LYS A 222 -18.40 -5.35 7.47
C LYS A 222 -18.98 -4.14 6.74
N GLU A 223 -20.27 -4.20 6.42
CA GLU A 223 -21.02 -3.15 5.74
C GLU A 223 -20.83 -1.77 6.37
N TRP A 224 -20.86 -1.69 7.70
CA TRP A 224 -20.70 -0.43 8.42
C TRP A 224 -19.45 0.38 8.04
N LEU A 225 -18.36 -0.30 7.64
CA LEU A 225 -17.13 0.39 7.20
C LEU A 225 -17.19 0.73 5.71
N ARG A 226 -17.86 -0.10 4.88
CA ARG A 226 -18.17 0.28 3.49
C ARG A 226 -19.08 1.51 3.44
N ASP A 227 -20.07 1.63 4.34
CA ASP A 227 -20.94 2.80 4.46
C ASP A 227 -20.17 4.09 4.72
N LYS A 228 -19.08 4.04 5.52
CA LYS A 228 -18.17 5.17 5.69
C LYS A 228 -17.43 5.52 4.40
N GLY A 229 -16.99 4.52 3.63
CA GLY A 229 -16.39 4.71 2.32
C GLY A 229 -17.37 5.34 1.33
N ASP A 230 -18.60 4.85 1.26
CA ASP A 230 -19.66 5.41 0.42
C ASP A 230 -19.98 6.85 0.81
N TYR A 231 -20.05 7.14 2.11
CA TYR A 231 -20.23 8.50 2.60
C TYR A 231 -19.07 9.41 2.17
N ALA A 232 -17.83 8.97 2.34
CA ALA A 232 -16.65 9.75 1.98
C ALA A 232 -16.62 10.06 0.47
N MET A 233 -16.89 9.06 -0.38
CA MET A 233 -16.98 9.25 -1.82
C MET A 233 -18.14 10.18 -2.20
N SER A 234 -19.28 10.13 -1.51
CA SER A 234 -20.41 11.05 -1.73
C SER A 234 -20.08 12.51 -1.45
N LYS A 235 -19.03 12.75 -0.64
CA LYS A 235 -18.46 14.07 -0.37
C LYS A 235 -17.33 14.47 -1.34
N GLY A 236 -16.99 13.60 -2.29
CA GLY A 236 -15.93 13.85 -3.28
C GLY A 236 -14.54 13.39 -2.85
N LEU A 237 -14.41 12.62 -1.77
CA LEU A 237 -13.13 12.09 -1.30
C LEU A 237 -12.71 10.89 -2.15
N ALA A 238 -11.52 10.92 -2.74
CA ALA A 238 -10.95 9.79 -3.47
C ALA A 238 -10.36 8.77 -2.50
N LEU A 239 -10.74 7.50 -2.62
CA LEU A 239 -10.28 6.43 -1.73
C LEU A 239 -9.31 5.48 -2.43
N PHE A 240 -8.37 4.96 -1.64
CA PHE A 240 -7.51 3.84 -1.99
C PHE A 240 -7.49 2.85 -0.82
N VAL A 241 -7.65 1.56 -1.06
CA VAL A 241 -7.49 0.53 -0.04
C VAL A 241 -6.05 0.03 -0.08
N THR A 242 -5.16 0.67 0.67
CA THR A 242 -3.73 0.37 0.63
C THR A 242 -3.36 -0.87 1.43
N GLU A 243 -4.27 -1.33 2.31
CA GLU A 243 -4.12 -2.58 3.04
C GLU A 243 -5.47 -3.24 3.30
N CYS A 244 -5.58 -4.53 3.01
CA CYS A 244 -6.77 -5.31 3.37
C CYS A 244 -6.47 -6.80 3.57
N GLY A 245 -7.32 -7.45 4.37
CA GLY A 245 -7.24 -8.88 4.65
C GLY A 245 -8.61 -9.56 4.72
N GLY A 246 -8.63 -10.88 4.55
CA GLY A 246 -9.84 -11.70 4.61
C GLY A 246 -10.20 -12.21 6.02
N MET A 247 -9.29 -12.09 6.99
CA MET A 247 -9.41 -12.60 8.37
C MET A 247 -9.81 -11.49 9.35
N ASN A 248 -9.64 -11.74 10.65
CA ASN A 248 -9.85 -10.71 11.67
C ASN A 248 -8.76 -9.63 11.63
N ALA A 249 -9.06 -8.48 12.24
CA ALA A 249 -8.16 -7.31 12.24
C ALA A 249 -6.83 -7.53 12.99
N ASP A 250 -6.73 -8.58 13.80
CA ASP A 250 -5.47 -9.00 14.44
C ASP A 250 -4.60 -9.91 13.54
N GLY A 251 -5.00 -10.11 12.28
CA GLY A 251 -4.30 -10.96 11.31
C GLY A 251 -4.59 -12.47 11.51
N GLN A 252 -5.45 -12.85 12.44
CA GLN A 252 -5.74 -14.22 12.84
C GLN A 252 -7.19 -14.62 12.50
N GLY A 253 -7.53 -15.87 12.86
CA GLY A 253 -8.87 -16.41 12.62
C GLY A 253 -9.07 -16.95 11.21
N PRO A 254 -10.26 -17.46 10.89
CA PRO A 254 -10.55 -17.97 9.56
C PRO A 254 -10.64 -16.84 8.52
N ILE A 255 -10.36 -17.18 7.27
CA ILE A 255 -10.69 -16.31 6.14
C ILE A 255 -12.21 -16.29 6.00
N ASP A 256 -12.81 -15.09 6.08
CA ASP A 256 -14.22 -14.87 5.80
C ASP A 256 -14.41 -14.59 4.31
N GLU A 257 -14.52 -15.66 3.53
CA GLU A 257 -14.58 -15.59 2.07
C GLU A 257 -15.79 -14.75 1.60
N GLU A 258 -16.98 -14.96 2.18
CA GLU A 258 -18.20 -14.23 1.81
C GLU A 258 -18.02 -12.71 2.02
N SER A 259 -17.49 -12.33 3.18
CA SER A 259 -17.23 -10.91 3.47
C SER A 259 -16.11 -10.33 2.60
N THR A 260 -15.08 -11.13 2.31
CA THR A 260 -13.97 -10.70 1.43
C THR A 260 -14.47 -10.47 0.02
N GLU A 261 -15.29 -11.37 -0.53
CA GLU A 261 -15.91 -11.20 -1.84
C GLU A 261 -16.82 -9.96 -1.90
N ALA A 262 -17.59 -9.69 -0.82
CA ALA A 262 -18.40 -8.49 -0.73
C ALA A 262 -17.55 -7.20 -0.75
N TRP A 263 -16.38 -7.20 -0.11
CA TRP A 263 -15.42 -6.10 -0.15
C TRP A 263 -14.79 -5.95 -1.54
N VAL A 264 -14.33 -7.04 -2.14
CA VAL A 264 -13.75 -7.03 -3.50
C VAL A 264 -14.78 -6.52 -4.51
N LYS A 265 -16.03 -6.98 -4.40
CA LYS A 265 -17.10 -6.46 -5.25
C LYS A 265 -17.32 -4.97 -5.07
N TRP A 266 -17.38 -4.47 -3.82
CA TRP A 266 -17.56 -3.06 -3.52
C TRP A 266 -16.41 -2.21 -4.10
N MET A 267 -15.17 -2.65 -3.95
CA MET A 267 -14.01 -1.96 -4.53
C MET A 267 -14.06 -1.95 -6.06
N ASN A 268 -14.43 -3.06 -6.68
CA ASN A 268 -14.52 -3.16 -8.13
C ASN A 268 -15.66 -2.31 -8.72
N ASP A 269 -16.83 -2.28 -8.06
CA ASP A 269 -17.97 -1.46 -8.46
C ASP A 269 -17.64 0.03 -8.42
N ASN A 270 -16.84 0.47 -7.44
CA ASN A 270 -16.43 1.85 -7.23
C ASN A 270 -15.07 2.21 -7.87
N LYS A 271 -14.41 1.26 -8.55
CA LYS A 271 -13.07 1.45 -9.15
C LYS A 271 -11.99 1.87 -8.15
N ILE A 272 -12.10 1.41 -6.91
CA ILE A 272 -11.11 1.66 -5.86
C ILE A 272 -9.97 0.66 -6.04
N SER A 273 -8.74 1.14 -6.17
CA SER A 273 -7.53 0.31 -6.19
C SER A 273 -7.26 -0.28 -4.80
N TYR A 274 -6.70 -1.50 -4.76
CA TYR A 274 -6.47 -2.18 -3.49
C TYR A 274 -5.25 -3.10 -3.46
N LEU A 275 -4.70 -3.26 -2.25
CA LEU A 275 -3.56 -4.12 -1.97
C LEU A 275 -3.86 -5.07 -0.81
N PHE A 276 -3.70 -6.36 -1.06
CA PHE A 276 -3.84 -7.38 -0.02
C PHE A 276 -2.61 -7.43 0.90
N TRP A 277 -2.82 -7.57 2.18
CA TRP A 277 -1.81 -7.81 3.20
C TRP A 277 -1.59 -9.31 3.37
N SER A 278 -0.41 -9.94 3.35
CA SER A 278 0.91 -9.43 2.94
C SER A 278 1.83 -10.57 2.50
N ILE A 279 2.86 -10.23 1.72
CA ILE A 279 4.00 -11.12 1.46
C ILE A 279 4.82 -11.19 2.75
N SER A 280 4.57 -12.22 3.52
CA SER A 280 5.16 -12.53 4.82
C SER A 280 5.04 -14.03 5.09
N ASP A 281 5.77 -14.54 6.09
CA ASP A 281 5.85 -15.98 6.40
C ASP A 281 5.63 -16.30 7.89
N LYS A 282 5.11 -15.33 8.66
CA LYS A 282 4.75 -15.56 10.05
C LYS A 282 3.64 -16.61 10.16
N GLU A 283 3.58 -17.31 11.27
CA GLU A 283 2.51 -18.26 11.54
C GLU A 283 1.23 -17.52 11.96
N GLU A 284 0.61 -16.86 10.98
CA GLU A 284 -0.65 -16.13 11.10
C GLU A 284 -1.43 -16.23 9.81
N THR A 285 -2.75 -15.99 9.86
CA THR A 285 -3.64 -16.20 8.70
C THR A 285 -3.38 -15.19 7.59
N CYS A 286 -3.01 -13.95 7.92
CA CYS A 286 -2.76 -12.90 6.92
C CYS A 286 -1.42 -13.06 6.19
N SER A 287 -0.53 -13.96 6.62
CA SER A 287 0.68 -14.30 5.86
C SER A 287 0.36 -15.11 4.61
N MET A 288 0.95 -14.75 3.49
CA MET A 288 0.73 -15.42 2.20
C MET A 288 1.64 -16.62 1.98
N LEU A 289 2.81 -16.66 2.64
CA LEU A 289 3.85 -17.65 2.41
C LEU A 289 4.08 -18.54 3.63
N LEU A 290 4.57 -19.74 3.39
CA LEU A 290 5.12 -20.61 4.43
C LEU A 290 6.56 -20.20 4.76
N PRO A 291 7.07 -20.46 5.98
CA PRO A 291 8.47 -20.19 6.35
C PRO A 291 9.50 -20.87 5.46
N SER A 292 9.13 -21.97 4.81
CA SER A 292 9.97 -22.72 3.86
C SER A 292 10.09 -22.04 2.49
N ALA A 293 9.22 -21.08 2.17
CA ALA A 293 9.24 -20.39 0.90
C ALA A 293 10.56 -19.65 0.69
N ARG A 294 11.08 -19.63 -0.55
CA ARG A 294 12.32 -18.93 -0.90
C ARG A 294 12.13 -17.43 -0.82
N SER A 295 13.20 -16.72 -0.52
CA SER A 295 13.17 -15.24 -0.42
C SER A 295 12.83 -14.54 -1.73
N GLU A 296 13.24 -15.12 -2.86
CA GLU A 296 13.19 -14.47 -4.18
C GLU A 296 12.12 -15.09 -5.11
N GLY A 297 11.37 -16.08 -4.65
CA GLY A 297 10.56 -16.90 -5.55
C GLY A 297 11.44 -17.83 -6.43
N PRO A 298 10.90 -18.51 -7.43
CA PRO A 298 9.44 -18.68 -7.59
C PRO A 298 8.82 -19.44 -6.41
N TRP A 299 7.57 -19.11 -6.11
CA TRP A 299 6.79 -19.81 -5.07
C TRP A 299 5.77 -20.73 -5.73
N ALA A 300 5.89 -22.04 -5.45
CA ALA A 300 4.94 -23.03 -5.89
C ALA A 300 3.71 -23.07 -4.95
N GLU A 301 2.66 -23.79 -5.33
CA GLU A 301 1.45 -23.94 -4.52
C GLU A 301 1.71 -24.45 -3.09
N GLU A 302 2.72 -25.30 -2.94
CA GLU A 302 3.16 -25.84 -1.64
C GLU A 302 3.90 -24.82 -0.76
N ASP A 303 4.32 -23.69 -1.30
CA ASP A 303 4.93 -22.59 -0.56
C ASP A 303 3.88 -21.60 -0.01
N LEU A 304 2.63 -21.69 -0.50
CA LEU A 304 1.57 -20.75 -0.19
C LEU A 304 0.71 -21.20 1.00
N ARG A 305 0.41 -20.25 1.87
CA ARG A 305 -0.67 -20.41 2.85
C ARG A 305 -2.04 -20.25 2.18
N PRO A 306 -3.14 -20.66 2.84
CA PRO A 306 -4.50 -20.50 2.28
C PRO A 306 -4.79 -19.08 1.80
N TRP A 307 -4.35 -18.06 2.55
CA TRP A 307 -4.50 -16.66 2.16
C TRP A 307 -3.72 -16.31 0.89
N GLY A 308 -2.49 -16.78 0.75
CA GLY A 308 -1.71 -16.56 -0.48
C GLY A 308 -2.36 -17.19 -1.72
N LYS A 309 -2.97 -18.36 -1.57
CA LYS A 309 -3.73 -19.02 -2.65
C LYS A 309 -4.95 -18.21 -3.03
N PHE A 310 -5.75 -17.80 -2.04
CA PHE A 310 -6.91 -16.95 -2.25
C PHE A 310 -6.55 -15.64 -2.97
N VAL A 311 -5.51 -14.94 -2.51
CA VAL A 311 -5.07 -13.68 -3.12
C VAL A 311 -4.63 -13.87 -4.56
N LYS A 312 -3.86 -14.92 -4.84
CA LYS A 312 -3.41 -15.24 -6.21
C LYS A 312 -4.58 -15.46 -7.18
N GLU A 313 -5.71 -15.98 -6.70
CA GLU A 313 -6.93 -16.17 -7.51
C GLU A 313 -7.72 -14.86 -7.74
N GLN A 314 -7.49 -13.81 -6.92
CA GLN A 314 -8.18 -12.52 -7.02
C GLN A 314 -7.48 -11.52 -7.93
N LEU A 315 -6.22 -11.74 -8.25
CA LEU A 315 -5.39 -10.89 -9.11
C LEU A 315 -5.40 -11.35 -10.55
#